data_26571a4731cafe788131662efd173ae9
#
_entry.id   26571a4731cafe788131662efd173ae9
#
_cell.length_a   1.000
_cell.length_b   1.000
_cell.length_c   1.000
_cell.angle_alpha   90.00
_cell.angle_beta   90.00
_cell.angle_gamma   90.00
#
_symmetry.space_group_name_H-M   'P 1'
#
loop_
_entity.id
_entity.type
_entity.pdbx_description
1 polymer ?
#
loop_
_entity_poly.entity_id
_entity_poly.type
_entity_poly.pdbx_seq_one_letter_code
_entity_poly.pdbx_strand_id
1 'polypeptide(L)'
;SVVKKIDVTVEVKELKKTNIAYIRHIGPFKGEGEIWAGLFHKLMSWAGARGLLKCPGTEYFTVFRGDFEITEFAKFKADVCVSVEPGTKAEGEVGVSVIPAGKYAVALFEIDASEYEQAWEVVYKDWLPQSGFQPDERSSFERYLNDPKMHPNNKHIIEVCIPVKPL
;
A
#
# COMPACT_ATOMS: atom_id res chain seq x y z
N SER A 1 -15.50 -25.32 -8.93
CA SER A 1 -15.25 -24.01 -9.55
C SER A 1 -13.75 -23.75 -9.64
N VAL A 2 -13.31 -23.35 -10.81
CA VAL A 2 -11.89 -23.00 -11.02
C VAL A 2 -11.67 -21.57 -10.55
N VAL A 3 -10.83 -21.39 -9.53
CA VAL A 3 -10.42 -20.05 -9.10
C VAL A 3 -9.48 -19.50 -10.17
N LYS A 4 -9.85 -18.39 -10.77
CA LYS A 4 -9.02 -17.71 -11.76
C LYS A 4 -7.72 -17.26 -11.12
N LYS A 5 -6.60 -17.69 -11.70
CA LYS A 5 -5.27 -17.29 -11.24
C LYS A 5 -4.98 -15.86 -11.66
N ILE A 6 -4.53 -15.03 -10.72
CA ILE A 6 -4.15 -13.65 -10.99
C ILE A 6 -2.74 -13.63 -11.56
N ASP A 7 -2.55 -12.90 -12.66
CA ASP A 7 -1.22 -12.67 -13.23
C ASP A 7 -0.42 -11.72 -12.35
N VAL A 8 0.85 -12.08 -12.11
CA VAL A 8 1.74 -11.29 -11.29
C VAL A 8 3.16 -11.26 -11.87
N THR A 9 3.78 -10.09 -11.80
CA THR A 9 5.21 -9.93 -12.04
C THR A 9 5.84 -9.44 -10.75
N VAL A 10 6.81 -10.20 -10.21
CA VAL A 10 7.50 -9.86 -8.97
C VAL A 10 8.97 -9.60 -9.25
N GLU A 11 9.46 -8.43 -8.80
CA GLU A 11 10.87 -8.09 -8.82
C GLU A 11 11.34 -7.70 -7.44
N VAL A 12 12.54 -8.13 -7.06
CA VAL A 12 13.19 -7.65 -5.83
C VAL A 12 14.00 -6.42 -6.19
N LYS A 13 13.68 -5.29 -5.55
CA LYS A 13 14.28 -3.98 -5.84
C LYS A 13 14.76 -3.29 -4.57
N GLU A 14 15.82 -2.49 -4.71
CA GLU A 14 16.18 -1.48 -3.71
C GLU A 14 15.31 -0.24 -3.94
N LEU A 15 14.48 0.10 -2.96
CA LEU A 15 13.65 1.29 -3.02
C LEU A 15 14.25 2.41 -2.18
N LYS A 16 14.09 3.63 -2.65
CA LYS A 16 14.51 4.83 -1.92
C LYS A 16 13.48 5.16 -0.84
N LYS A 17 13.94 5.84 0.20
CA LYS A 17 13.09 6.40 1.24
C LYS A 17 12.04 7.33 0.63
N THR A 18 10.79 7.24 1.08
CA THR A 18 9.70 8.14 0.70
C THR A 18 9.13 8.82 1.94
N ASN A 19 9.11 10.15 1.94
CA ASN A 19 8.42 10.91 2.99
C ASN A 19 6.92 10.91 2.70
N ILE A 20 6.10 10.65 3.72
CA ILE A 20 4.65 10.52 3.58
C ILE A 20 3.91 11.37 4.62
N ALA A 21 2.75 11.88 4.23
CA ALA A 21 1.71 12.32 5.14
C ALA A 21 0.64 11.23 5.15
N TYR A 22 0.06 10.94 6.31
CA TYR A 22 -0.87 9.84 6.45
C TYR A 22 -2.02 10.11 7.41
N ILE A 23 -3.11 9.39 7.20
CA ILE A 23 -4.21 9.26 8.16
C ILE A 23 -4.31 7.78 8.53
N ARG A 24 -4.32 7.51 9.84
CA ARG A 24 -4.36 6.14 10.36
C ARG A 24 -5.78 5.65 10.59
N HIS A 25 -6.07 4.46 10.05
CA HIS A 25 -7.25 3.70 10.38
C HIS A 25 -6.88 2.57 11.35
N ILE A 26 -7.68 2.39 12.39
CA ILE A 26 -7.51 1.30 13.36
C ILE A 26 -8.79 0.48 13.34
N GLY A 27 -8.63 -0.84 13.18
CA GLY A 27 -9.74 -1.78 13.17
C GLY A 27 -9.92 -2.52 11.85
N PRO A 28 -11.05 -3.21 11.68
CA PRO A 28 -11.29 -4.00 10.48
C PRO A 28 -11.28 -3.15 9.22
N PHE A 29 -10.75 -3.69 8.12
CA PHE A 29 -10.71 -2.99 6.84
C PHE A 29 -11.06 -3.88 5.63
N LYS A 30 -11.26 -5.18 5.82
CA LYS A 30 -11.68 -6.07 4.73
C LYS A 30 -13.11 -5.74 4.30
N GLY A 31 -13.33 -5.61 2.99
CA GLY A 31 -14.65 -5.32 2.43
C GLY A 31 -15.16 -3.90 2.68
N GLU A 32 -14.32 -3.02 3.17
CA GLU A 32 -14.68 -1.67 3.62
C GLU A 32 -14.18 -0.60 2.64
N GLY A 33 -14.46 -0.78 1.34
CA GLY A 33 -14.00 0.14 0.30
C GLY A 33 -14.37 1.60 0.54
N GLU A 34 -15.54 1.87 1.13
CA GLU A 34 -16.00 3.21 1.45
C GLU A 34 -15.13 3.89 2.51
N ILE A 35 -14.63 3.12 3.48
CA ILE A 35 -13.72 3.63 4.51
C ILE A 35 -12.44 4.14 3.85
N TRP A 36 -11.85 3.35 2.96
CA TRP A 36 -10.62 3.71 2.24
C TRP A 36 -10.81 4.94 1.37
N ALA A 37 -11.88 4.97 0.58
CA ALA A 37 -12.21 6.11 -0.27
C ALA A 37 -12.40 7.38 0.54
N GLY A 38 -13.06 7.29 1.69
CA GLY A 38 -13.28 8.41 2.59
C GLY A 38 -11.98 8.95 3.19
N LEU A 39 -11.09 8.04 3.62
CA LEU A 39 -9.80 8.42 4.18
C LEU A 39 -8.89 9.06 3.15
N PHE A 40 -8.82 8.53 1.93
CA PHE A 40 -8.05 9.13 0.85
C PHE A 40 -8.62 10.49 0.44
N HIS A 41 -9.93 10.62 0.36
CA HIS A 41 -10.56 11.90 0.06
C HIS A 41 -10.17 12.97 1.10
N LYS A 42 -10.23 12.62 2.36
CA LYS A 42 -9.87 13.50 3.47
C LYS A 42 -8.39 13.92 3.43
N LEU A 43 -7.51 12.95 3.19
CA LEU A 43 -6.07 13.21 3.09
C LEU A 43 -5.75 14.08 1.87
N MET A 44 -6.34 13.80 0.72
CA MET A 44 -6.14 14.58 -0.50
C MET A 44 -6.68 16.00 -0.36
N SER A 45 -7.81 16.18 0.31
CA SER A 45 -8.37 17.52 0.59
C SER A 45 -7.42 18.32 1.48
N TRP A 46 -6.88 17.70 2.51
CA TRP A 46 -5.90 18.33 3.39
C TRP A 46 -4.64 18.72 2.61
N ALA A 47 -4.06 17.79 1.85
CA ALA A 47 -2.84 18.02 1.08
C ALA A 47 -3.06 19.03 -0.05
N GLY A 48 -4.19 18.95 -0.74
CA GLY A 48 -4.53 19.87 -1.83
C GLY A 48 -4.67 21.31 -1.36
N ALA A 49 -5.33 21.53 -0.22
CA ALA A 49 -5.49 22.87 0.38
C ALA A 49 -4.14 23.51 0.75
N ARG A 50 -3.10 22.70 0.96
CA ARG A 50 -1.76 23.16 1.33
C ARG A 50 -0.79 23.19 0.15
N GLY A 51 -1.27 22.92 -1.05
CA GLY A 51 -0.44 22.90 -2.25
C GLY A 51 0.60 21.78 -2.28
N LEU A 52 0.35 20.68 -1.58
CA LEU A 52 1.30 19.57 -1.47
C LEU A 52 1.16 18.54 -2.59
N LEU A 53 0.05 18.54 -3.30
CA LEU A 53 -0.18 17.59 -4.40
C LEU A 53 0.48 18.07 -5.68
N LYS A 54 1.18 17.15 -6.36
CA LYS A 54 1.83 17.39 -7.65
C LYS A 54 1.24 16.42 -8.68
N CYS A 55 1.02 16.88 -9.90
CA CYS A 55 0.53 16.06 -10.99
C CYS A 55 1.36 16.31 -12.25
N PRO A 56 2.20 15.36 -12.72
CA PRO A 56 2.55 14.11 -12.05
C PRO A 56 3.50 14.33 -10.86
N GLY A 57 3.66 13.31 -10.03
CA GLY A 57 4.68 13.33 -8.98
C GLY A 57 4.22 12.76 -7.64
N THR A 58 3.04 13.15 -7.15
CA THR A 58 2.51 12.60 -5.90
C THR A 58 2.19 11.12 -6.06
N GLU A 59 2.69 10.31 -5.11
CA GLU A 59 2.41 8.89 -5.04
C GLU A 59 1.45 8.60 -3.88
N TYR A 60 0.68 7.53 -4.02
CA TYR A 60 -0.37 7.15 -3.08
C TYR A 60 -0.13 5.73 -2.58
N PHE A 61 -0.28 5.54 -1.27
CA PHE A 61 0.04 4.27 -0.60
C PHE A 61 -0.98 3.92 0.47
N THR A 62 -1.04 2.64 0.81
CA THR A 62 -1.55 2.18 2.10
C THR A 62 -0.45 1.36 2.76
N VAL A 63 -0.01 1.80 3.94
CA VAL A 63 1.04 1.12 4.71
C VAL A 63 0.37 0.35 5.84
N PHE A 64 0.67 -0.95 5.90
CA PHE A 64 0.09 -1.86 6.89
C PHE A 64 1.03 -1.98 8.08
N ARG A 65 0.51 -1.66 9.27
CA ARG A 65 1.29 -1.66 10.52
C ARG A 65 0.95 -2.89 11.35
N GLY A 66 1.97 -3.55 11.86
CA GLY A 66 1.83 -4.71 12.70
C GLY A 66 1.87 -6.02 11.95
N ASP A 67 1.74 -7.11 12.73
CA ASP A 67 1.77 -8.47 12.23
C ASP A 67 0.34 -9.02 12.20
N PHE A 68 -0.15 -9.34 11.01
CA PHE A 68 -1.51 -9.87 10.80
C PHE A 68 -1.75 -11.23 11.47
N GLU A 69 -0.69 -11.99 11.76
CA GLU A 69 -0.82 -13.29 12.42
C GLU A 69 -1.01 -13.16 13.93
N ILE A 70 -0.45 -12.11 14.55
CA ILE A 70 -0.43 -11.92 15.99
C ILE A 70 -1.43 -10.87 16.45
N THR A 71 -1.70 -9.85 15.62
CA THR A 71 -2.55 -8.73 15.98
C THR A 71 -4.03 -9.09 15.83
N GLU A 72 -4.84 -8.83 16.86
CA GLU A 72 -6.29 -8.96 16.77
C GLU A 72 -6.85 -8.07 15.66
N PHE A 73 -7.79 -8.60 14.89
CA PHE A 73 -8.40 -7.92 13.74
C PHE A 73 -8.90 -6.50 14.07
N ALA A 74 -9.52 -6.32 15.26
CA ALA A 74 -10.01 -5.02 15.70
C ALA A 74 -8.91 -4.00 16.02
N LYS A 75 -7.66 -4.43 16.10
CA LYS A 75 -6.49 -3.58 16.42
C LYS A 75 -5.56 -3.37 15.24
N PHE A 76 -5.90 -3.86 14.07
CA PHE A 76 -5.09 -3.64 12.88
C PHE A 76 -5.00 -2.15 12.57
N LYS A 77 -3.81 -1.73 12.16
CA LYS A 77 -3.52 -0.36 11.77
C LYS A 77 -3.10 -0.32 10.32
N ALA A 78 -3.71 0.58 9.59
CA ALA A 78 -3.33 0.85 8.21
C ALA A 78 -3.33 2.36 8.00
N ASP A 79 -2.27 2.85 7.37
CA ASP A 79 -2.09 4.28 7.10
C ASP A 79 -2.33 4.53 5.62
N VAL A 80 -3.33 5.35 5.29
CA VAL A 80 -3.47 5.87 3.93
C VAL A 80 -2.52 7.04 3.78
N CYS A 81 -1.78 7.09 2.69
CA CYS A 81 -0.62 7.96 2.55
C CYS A 81 -0.55 8.67 1.22
N VAL A 82 0.01 9.89 1.24
CA VAL A 82 0.50 10.58 0.05
C VAL A 82 1.97 10.92 0.25
N SER A 83 2.74 10.86 -0.83
CA SER A 83 4.14 11.32 -0.79
C SER A 83 4.17 12.84 -0.62
N VAL A 84 5.12 13.31 0.19
CA VAL A 84 5.29 14.75 0.47
C VAL A 84 6.77 15.12 0.49
N GLU A 85 7.05 16.42 0.38
CA GLU A 85 8.41 16.93 0.51
C GLU A 85 8.93 16.76 1.94
N PRO A 86 10.24 16.56 2.12
CA PRO A 86 10.85 16.58 3.44
C PRO A 86 10.52 17.89 4.15
N GLY A 87 10.27 17.81 5.47
CA GLY A 87 9.93 18.98 6.28
C GLY A 87 8.45 19.33 6.32
N THR A 88 7.59 18.57 5.61
CA THR A 88 6.14 18.70 5.74
C THR A 88 5.73 18.43 7.18
N LYS A 89 4.86 19.29 7.75
CA LYS A 89 4.48 19.21 9.16
C LYS A 89 3.17 18.45 9.34
N ALA A 90 3.12 17.62 10.39
CA ALA A 90 1.89 17.00 10.87
C ALA A 90 0.90 18.08 11.35
N GLU A 91 -0.39 17.79 11.16
CA GLU A 91 -1.46 18.70 11.60
C GLU A 91 -2.75 17.91 11.86
N GLY A 92 -3.33 18.10 13.05
CA GLY A 92 -4.56 17.41 13.41
C GLY A 92 -4.38 15.89 13.39
N GLU A 93 -5.25 15.22 12.64
CA GLU A 93 -5.17 13.77 12.48
C GLU A 93 -4.18 13.30 11.41
N VAL A 94 -3.59 14.26 10.66
CA VAL A 94 -2.58 13.93 9.64
C VAL A 94 -1.21 13.89 10.29
N GLY A 95 -0.61 12.71 10.29
CA GLY A 95 0.77 12.50 10.72
C GLY A 95 1.72 12.56 9.54
N VAL A 96 3.02 12.63 9.85
CA VAL A 96 4.09 12.52 8.87
C VAL A 96 5.04 11.40 9.29
N SER A 97 5.54 10.67 8.32
CA SER A 97 6.40 9.52 8.55
C SER A 97 7.23 9.24 7.30
N VAL A 98 7.86 8.08 7.28
CA VAL A 98 8.74 7.65 6.19
C VAL A 98 8.43 6.20 5.85
N ILE A 99 8.33 5.90 4.55
CA ILE A 99 8.48 4.53 4.06
C ILE A 99 10.00 4.32 3.93
N PRO A 100 10.60 3.40 4.71
CA PRO A 100 12.06 3.25 4.73
C PRO A 100 12.63 2.79 3.40
N ALA A 101 13.83 3.24 3.08
CA ALA A 101 14.61 2.67 2.01
C ALA A 101 14.95 1.21 2.32
N GLY A 102 15.21 0.43 1.30
CA GLY A 102 15.68 -0.94 1.47
C GLY A 102 15.19 -1.87 0.38
N LYS A 103 15.43 -3.15 0.59
CA LYS A 103 15.08 -4.19 -0.36
C LYS A 103 13.63 -4.61 -0.17
N TYR A 104 12.88 -4.61 -1.24
CA TYR A 104 11.47 -5.00 -1.27
C TYR A 104 11.20 -5.94 -2.44
N ALA A 105 10.33 -6.93 -2.20
CA ALA A 105 9.67 -7.64 -3.28
C ALA A 105 8.53 -6.75 -3.77
N VAL A 106 8.57 -6.38 -5.03
CA VAL A 106 7.59 -5.48 -5.66
C VAL A 106 6.77 -6.29 -6.66
N ALA A 107 5.51 -6.54 -6.33
CA ALA A 107 4.61 -7.35 -7.14
C ALA A 107 3.59 -6.46 -7.84
N LEU A 108 3.63 -6.45 -9.17
CA LEU A 108 2.74 -5.63 -10.01
C LEU A 108 1.49 -6.41 -10.37
N PHE A 109 0.32 -5.79 -10.15
CA PHE A 109 -0.99 -6.37 -10.44
C PHE A 109 -1.87 -5.40 -11.21
N GLU A 110 -2.72 -5.96 -12.06
CA GLU A 110 -3.88 -5.28 -12.63
C GLU A 110 -5.11 -6.11 -12.27
N ILE A 111 -5.90 -5.65 -11.30
CA ILE A 111 -6.93 -6.45 -10.63
C ILE A 111 -8.24 -5.71 -10.47
N ASP A 112 -9.30 -6.48 -10.20
CA ASP A 112 -10.58 -5.93 -9.76
C ASP A 112 -10.50 -5.51 -8.29
N ALA A 113 -11.38 -4.61 -7.88
CA ALA A 113 -11.46 -4.13 -6.49
C ALA A 113 -11.64 -5.27 -5.47
N SER A 114 -12.23 -6.39 -5.88
CA SER A 114 -12.47 -7.55 -5.02
C SER A 114 -11.26 -8.50 -4.87
N GLU A 115 -10.18 -8.25 -5.59
CA GLU A 115 -9.06 -9.20 -5.71
C GLU A 115 -7.80 -8.82 -4.89
N TYR A 116 -7.88 -7.80 -4.03
CA TYR A 116 -6.73 -7.38 -3.23
C TYR A 116 -6.19 -8.49 -2.31
N GLU A 117 -7.07 -9.19 -1.61
CA GLU A 117 -6.65 -10.27 -0.72
C GLU A 117 -5.93 -11.39 -1.49
N GLN A 118 -6.48 -11.75 -2.65
CA GLN A 118 -5.89 -12.77 -3.52
C GLN A 118 -4.51 -12.33 -4.04
N ALA A 119 -4.34 -11.05 -4.35
CA ALA A 119 -3.05 -10.50 -4.77
C ALA A 119 -1.97 -10.68 -3.69
N TRP A 120 -2.29 -10.34 -2.43
CA TRP A 120 -1.38 -10.55 -1.31
C TRP A 120 -1.06 -12.04 -1.10
N GLU A 121 -2.06 -12.91 -1.21
CA GLU A 121 -1.87 -14.35 -1.06
C GLU A 121 -0.93 -14.93 -2.12
N VAL A 122 -1.04 -14.49 -3.37
CA VAL A 122 -0.15 -14.94 -4.44
C VAL A 122 1.31 -14.66 -4.08
N VAL A 123 1.61 -13.48 -3.54
CA VAL A 123 2.98 -13.13 -3.16
C VAL A 123 3.45 -13.97 -1.97
N TYR A 124 2.66 -14.05 -0.91
CA TYR A 124 3.06 -14.76 0.32
C TYR A 124 3.06 -16.28 0.20
N LYS A 125 2.10 -16.85 -0.53
CA LYS A 125 1.94 -18.32 -0.60
C LYS A 125 2.65 -18.93 -1.80
N ASP A 126 2.66 -18.23 -2.95
CA ASP A 126 3.18 -18.81 -4.18
C ASP A 126 4.60 -18.33 -4.49
N TRP A 127 4.86 -17.03 -4.33
CA TRP A 127 6.17 -16.48 -4.70
C TRP A 127 7.21 -16.58 -3.57
N LEU A 128 6.88 -16.12 -2.38
CA LEU A 128 7.84 -15.98 -1.27
C LEU A 128 8.49 -17.30 -0.85
N PRO A 129 7.75 -18.43 -0.71
CA PRO A 129 8.35 -19.68 -0.24
C PRO A 129 9.48 -20.21 -1.11
N GLN A 130 9.48 -19.92 -2.40
CA GLN A 130 10.49 -20.40 -3.34
C GLN A 130 11.43 -19.30 -3.84
N SER A 131 11.35 -18.13 -3.26
CA SER A 131 12.09 -16.94 -3.72
C SER A 131 13.54 -16.88 -3.24
N GLY A 132 13.89 -17.59 -2.18
CA GLY A 132 15.18 -17.44 -1.49
C GLY A 132 15.21 -16.26 -0.53
N PHE A 133 14.08 -15.61 -0.32
CA PHE A 133 13.93 -14.47 0.60
C PHE A 133 12.97 -14.80 1.74
N GLN A 134 13.06 -14.01 2.79
CA GLN A 134 12.12 -14.01 3.90
C GLN A 134 11.67 -12.58 4.18
N PRO A 135 10.50 -12.38 4.81
CA PRO A 135 10.06 -11.04 5.18
C PRO A 135 11.03 -10.37 6.14
N ASP A 136 11.26 -9.08 5.95
CA ASP A 136 12.01 -8.23 6.87
C ASP A 136 11.02 -7.47 7.77
N GLU A 137 11.53 -6.80 8.79
CA GLU A 137 10.70 -6.20 9.86
C GLU A 137 9.97 -4.93 9.48
N ARG A 138 10.39 -4.24 8.41
CA ARG A 138 9.73 -3.02 7.94
C ARG A 138 8.28 -3.31 7.53
N SER A 139 7.44 -2.28 7.51
CA SER A 139 6.04 -2.42 7.09
C SER A 139 5.91 -2.72 5.60
N SER A 140 4.98 -3.59 5.26
CA SER A 140 4.55 -3.82 3.87
C SER A 140 3.57 -2.74 3.45
N PHE A 141 3.45 -2.49 2.15
CA PHE A 141 2.54 -1.48 1.65
C PHE A 141 2.02 -1.79 0.25
N GLU A 142 0.91 -1.16 -0.09
CA GLU A 142 0.39 -1.09 -1.46
C GLU A 142 0.69 0.29 -2.02
N ARG A 143 1.11 0.34 -3.29
CA ARG A 143 1.24 1.58 -4.04
C ARG A 143 0.25 1.56 -5.19
N TYR A 144 -0.51 2.64 -5.35
CA TYR A 144 -1.56 2.75 -6.36
C TYR A 144 -1.04 3.52 -7.55
N LEU A 145 -1.05 2.89 -8.73
CA LEU A 145 -0.43 3.44 -9.94
C LEU A 145 -1.42 4.13 -10.87
N ASN A 146 -2.72 3.97 -10.65
CA ASN A 146 -3.75 4.57 -11.50
C ASN A 146 -4.98 5.00 -10.71
N ASP A 147 -5.86 5.73 -11.37
CA ASP A 147 -7.23 5.94 -10.92
C ASP A 147 -8.11 4.92 -11.65
N PRO A 148 -8.72 3.95 -10.94
CA PRO A 148 -9.54 2.92 -11.58
C PRO A 148 -10.71 3.48 -12.41
N LYS A 149 -11.23 4.65 -12.03
CA LYS A 149 -12.30 5.32 -12.77
C LYS A 149 -11.88 5.71 -14.18
N MET A 150 -10.58 5.90 -14.40
CA MET A 150 -10.02 6.25 -15.71
C MET A 150 -9.62 5.01 -16.52
N HIS A 151 -9.68 3.82 -15.93
CA HIS A 151 -9.35 2.57 -16.61
C HIS A 151 -10.57 2.06 -17.38
N PRO A 152 -10.42 1.56 -18.65
CA PRO A 152 -11.53 1.07 -19.45
C PRO A 152 -12.40 0.00 -18.78
N ASN A 153 -11.78 -0.84 -17.95
CA ASN A 153 -12.43 -1.94 -17.23
C ASN A 153 -12.44 -1.74 -15.71
N ASN A 154 -12.25 -0.51 -15.24
CA ASN A 154 -12.18 -0.17 -13.82
C ASN A 154 -11.15 -0.98 -13.02
N LYS A 155 -10.09 -1.46 -13.68
CA LYS A 155 -9.03 -2.21 -13.01
C LYS A 155 -8.18 -1.30 -12.14
N HIS A 156 -7.73 -1.86 -11.02
CA HIS A 156 -6.75 -1.27 -10.13
C HIS A 156 -5.36 -1.76 -10.52
N ILE A 157 -4.48 -0.82 -10.88
CA ILE A 157 -3.07 -1.14 -11.16
C ILE A 157 -2.30 -0.80 -9.89
N ILE A 158 -1.78 -1.82 -9.23
CA ILE A 158 -1.15 -1.69 -7.92
C ILE A 158 0.18 -2.42 -7.86
N GLU A 159 1.02 -1.98 -6.95
CA GLU A 159 2.17 -2.75 -6.50
C GLU A 159 1.97 -3.15 -5.05
N VAL A 160 2.13 -4.43 -4.76
CA VAL A 160 2.25 -4.95 -3.39
C VAL A 160 3.75 -5.01 -3.08
N CYS A 161 4.17 -4.29 -2.05
CA CYS A 161 5.59 -4.16 -1.69
C CYS A 161 5.82 -4.78 -0.31
N ILE A 162 6.63 -5.83 -0.28
CA ILE A 162 6.95 -6.58 0.93
C ILE A 162 8.44 -6.43 1.21
N PRO A 163 8.83 -5.88 2.38
CA PRO A 163 10.25 -5.81 2.72
C PRO A 163 10.82 -7.21 2.89
N VAL A 164 11.95 -7.48 2.27
CA VAL A 164 12.57 -8.81 2.27
C VAL A 164 14.05 -8.74 2.59
N LYS A 165 14.55 -9.84 3.10
CA LYS A 165 15.98 -10.10 3.32
C LYS A 165 16.30 -11.51 2.88
N PRO A 166 17.57 -11.84 2.56
CA PRO A 166 17.94 -13.21 2.21
C PRO A 166 17.64 -14.19 3.35
N LEU A 167 17.39 -15.42 2.97
CA LEU A 167 17.25 -16.52 3.94
C LEU A 167 18.54 -16.75 4.75
#